data_4383881f9306f9fe7fb6e56a6d249c69
#
_entry.id   4383881f9306f9fe7fb6e56a6d249c69
#
_cell.length_a   1.000
_cell.length_b   1.000
_cell.length_c   1.000
_cell.angle_alpha   90.00
_cell.angle_beta   90.00
_cell.angle_gamma   90.00
#
_symmetry.space_group_name_H-M   'P 1'
#
loop_
_entity.id
_entity.type
_entity.pdbx_description
1 polymer ?
#
loop_
_entity_poly.entity_id
_entity_poly.type
_entity_poly.pdbx_seq_one_letter_code
_entity_poly.pdbx_strand_id
1 'polypeptide(L)'
;MKICLILILFIFNIGNVEAQIKENDTVIKIKEIRLNKEKYIGKPLAVLLADLKIKPVKIISGSPANNRNVINTTDFHFRSDLNNYYISILWQEHITNKEIKKIEKANKYKATNEEVNIFKECIVKDVF
;
A
#
# COMPACT_ATOMS: atom_id res chain seq x y z
N MET A 1 35.84 23.53 -19.88
CA MET A 1 35.83 22.53 -18.80
C MET A 1 35.00 22.94 -17.56
N LYS A 2 35.13 24.14 -17.05
CA LYS A 2 34.34 24.58 -15.86
C LYS A 2 32.83 24.66 -16.09
N ILE A 3 32.38 24.97 -17.30
CA ILE A 3 30.94 25.05 -17.65
C ILE A 3 30.28 23.67 -17.72
N CYS A 4 30.98 22.66 -18.22
CA CYS A 4 30.47 21.28 -18.26
C CYS A 4 30.29 20.67 -16.87
N LEU A 5 31.16 21.00 -15.91
CA LEU A 5 31.06 20.49 -14.53
C LEU A 5 29.84 21.07 -13.79
N ILE A 6 29.53 22.33 -14.05
CA ILE A 6 28.35 23.00 -13.44
C ILE A 6 27.06 22.44 -14.03
N LEU A 7 27.03 22.11 -15.33
CA LEU A 7 25.87 21.49 -15.99
C LEU A 7 25.60 20.08 -15.47
N ILE A 8 26.64 19.29 -15.21
CA ILE A 8 26.52 17.93 -14.66
C ILE A 8 25.99 17.98 -13.23
N LEU A 9 26.44 18.93 -12.42
CA LEU A 9 25.93 19.13 -11.05
C LEU A 9 24.44 19.56 -11.04
N PHE A 10 24.01 20.34 -12.04
CA PHE A 10 22.61 20.76 -12.17
C PHE A 10 21.69 19.61 -12.56
N ILE A 11 22.15 18.71 -13.44
CA ILE A 11 21.37 17.53 -13.86
C ILE A 11 21.19 16.55 -12.70
N PHE A 12 22.19 16.37 -11.85
CA PHE A 12 22.10 15.53 -10.67
C PHE A 12 21.09 16.05 -9.63
N ASN A 13 20.95 17.36 -9.50
CA ASN A 13 19.99 17.96 -8.58
C ASN A 13 18.53 17.82 -9.04
N ILE A 14 18.25 17.83 -10.33
CA ILE A 14 16.89 17.71 -10.87
C ILE A 14 16.33 16.30 -10.63
N GLY A 15 17.13 15.26 -10.78
CA GLY A 15 16.71 13.88 -10.51
C GLY A 15 16.34 13.63 -9.03
N ASN A 16 17.08 14.23 -8.12
CA ASN A 16 16.82 14.10 -6.69
C ASN A 16 15.54 14.85 -6.25
N VAL A 17 15.24 15.98 -6.87
CA VAL A 17 14.03 16.76 -6.57
C VAL A 17 12.77 16.03 -7.02
N GLU A 18 12.75 15.40 -8.20
CA GLU A 18 11.61 14.62 -8.68
C GLU A 18 11.33 13.38 -7.81
N ALA A 19 12.38 12.68 -7.36
CA ALA A 19 12.24 11.54 -6.45
C ALA A 19 11.66 11.96 -5.09
N GLN A 20 12.10 13.09 -4.52
CA GLN A 20 11.57 13.64 -3.28
C GLN A 20 10.11 14.10 -3.39
N ILE A 21 9.72 14.70 -4.51
CA ILE A 21 8.33 15.13 -4.77
C ILE A 21 7.40 13.91 -4.82
N LYS A 22 7.77 12.85 -5.52
CA LYS A 22 6.99 11.59 -5.58
C LYS A 22 6.85 10.92 -4.23
N GLU A 23 7.91 10.91 -3.42
CA GLU A 23 7.92 10.37 -2.07
C GLU A 23 6.98 11.13 -1.15
N ASN A 24 7.07 12.46 -1.13
CA ASN A 24 6.19 13.32 -0.35
C ASN A 24 4.73 13.18 -0.76
N ASP A 25 4.45 13.02 -2.05
CA ASP A 25 3.10 12.84 -2.59
C ASP A 25 2.44 11.55 -2.08
N THR A 26 3.19 10.46 -2.03
CA THR A 26 2.73 9.18 -1.48
C THR A 26 2.38 9.29 0.01
N VAL A 27 3.24 9.92 0.81
CA VAL A 27 3.00 10.16 2.24
C VAL A 27 1.77 11.01 2.46
N ILE A 28 1.61 12.08 1.69
CA ILE A 28 0.45 12.98 1.78
C ILE A 28 -0.85 12.22 1.49
N LYS A 29 -0.88 11.44 0.43
CA LYS A 29 -2.06 10.62 0.07
C LYS A 29 -2.41 9.58 1.14
N ILE A 30 -1.43 8.90 1.70
CA ILE A 30 -1.64 7.96 2.81
C ILE A 30 -2.23 8.68 4.03
N LYS A 31 -1.71 9.84 4.39
CA LYS A 31 -2.24 10.64 5.48
C LYS A 31 -3.68 11.11 5.21
N GLU A 32 -3.97 11.56 3.99
CA GLU A 32 -5.33 11.96 3.59
C GLU A 32 -6.33 10.80 3.72
N ILE A 33 -5.95 9.61 3.28
CA ILE A 33 -6.79 8.40 3.43
C ILE A 33 -7.08 8.13 4.90
N ARG A 34 -6.06 8.17 5.76
CA ARG A 34 -6.24 7.94 7.21
C ARG A 34 -7.10 9.00 7.88
N LEU A 35 -6.91 10.27 7.53
CA LEU A 35 -7.71 11.38 8.08
C LEU A 35 -9.18 11.32 7.64
N ASN A 36 -9.44 10.82 6.43
CA ASN A 36 -10.77 10.71 5.85
C ASN A 36 -11.30 9.27 5.85
N LYS A 37 -10.85 8.44 6.78
CA LYS A 37 -11.17 7.00 6.83
C LYS A 37 -12.67 6.69 6.85
N GLU A 38 -13.47 7.56 7.44
CA GLU A 38 -14.93 7.41 7.50
C GLU A 38 -15.57 7.28 6.10
N LYS A 39 -14.93 7.85 5.09
CA LYS A 39 -15.35 7.72 3.69
C LYS A 39 -15.28 6.29 3.17
N TYR A 40 -14.40 5.48 3.74
CA TYR A 40 -14.09 4.13 3.25
C TYR A 40 -14.68 3.02 4.12
N ILE A 41 -15.02 3.31 5.36
CA ILE A 41 -15.62 2.35 6.29
C ILE A 41 -16.99 1.89 5.77
N GLY A 42 -17.21 0.58 5.77
CA GLY A 42 -18.44 -0.04 5.25
C GLY A 42 -18.51 -0.14 3.73
N LYS A 43 -17.44 0.21 3.01
CA LYS A 43 -17.35 0.15 1.55
C LYS A 43 -16.29 -0.85 1.09
N PRO A 44 -16.36 -1.32 -0.17
CA PRO A 44 -15.31 -2.15 -0.74
C PRO A 44 -13.97 -1.41 -0.80
N LEU A 45 -12.87 -2.15 -0.64
CA LEU A 45 -11.51 -1.60 -0.75
C LEU A 45 -11.27 -0.87 -2.08
N ALA A 46 -11.94 -1.28 -3.14
CA ALA A 46 -11.85 -0.63 -4.46
C ALA A 46 -12.06 0.88 -4.40
N VAL A 47 -12.93 1.37 -3.52
CA VAL A 47 -13.19 2.82 -3.34
C VAL A 47 -11.95 3.54 -2.83
N LEU A 48 -11.29 2.97 -1.83
CA LEU A 48 -10.05 3.51 -1.28
C LEU A 48 -8.92 3.50 -2.30
N LEU A 49 -8.73 2.38 -2.99
CA LEU A 49 -7.69 2.23 -4.01
C LEU A 49 -7.88 3.20 -5.19
N ALA A 50 -9.11 3.45 -5.58
CA ALA A 50 -9.43 4.42 -6.63
C ALA A 50 -9.04 5.86 -6.24
N ASP A 51 -9.27 6.24 -4.99
CA ASP A 51 -8.88 7.56 -4.46
C ASP A 51 -7.36 7.69 -4.27
N LEU A 52 -6.72 6.62 -3.83
CA LEU A 52 -5.28 6.60 -3.57
C LEU A 52 -4.46 6.76 -4.85
N LYS A 53 -4.88 6.15 -5.96
CA LYS A 53 -4.21 6.18 -7.28
C LYS A 53 -2.76 5.70 -7.30
N ILE A 54 -2.34 4.98 -6.28
CA ILE A 54 -1.02 4.36 -6.17
C ILE A 54 -1.23 2.87 -6.00
N LYS A 55 -0.46 2.05 -6.73
CA LYS A 55 -0.51 0.60 -6.60
C LYS A 55 0.34 0.13 -5.43
N PRO A 56 -0.15 -0.80 -4.60
CA PRO A 56 0.69 -1.41 -3.59
C PRO A 56 1.79 -2.25 -4.25
N VAL A 57 2.97 -2.26 -3.62
CA VAL A 57 4.12 -3.06 -4.06
C VAL A 57 4.31 -4.31 -3.20
N LYS A 58 3.75 -4.31 -1.99
CA LYS A 58 3.83 -5.42 -1.04
C LYS A 58 2.53 -5.53 -0.25
N ILE A 59 2.06 -6.75 -0.04
CA ILE A 59 0.85 -7.03 0.72
C ILE A 59 1.16 -8.09 1.76
N ILE A 60 0.85 -7.79 3.02
CA ILE A 60 1.04 -8.70 4.15
C ILE A 60 -0.25 -8.81 4.93
N SER A 61 -0.81 -10.01 5.00
CA SER A 61 -2.04 -10.28 5.72
C SER A 61 -1.77 -10.88 7.10
N GLY A 62 -2.57 -10.48 8.07
CA GLY A 62 -2.52 -10.94 9.44
C GLY A 62 -3.77 -11.69 9.87
N SER A 63 -3.57 -12.61 10.80
CA SER A 63 -4.64 -13.41 11.41
C SER A 63 -4.79 -13.04 12.88
N PRO A 64 -6.02 -13.11 13.45
CA PRO A 64 -6.20 -12.93 14.87
C PRO A 64 -5.53 -14.07 15.65
N ALA A 65 -5.09 -13.79 16.88
CA ALA A 65 -4.37 -14.74 17.72
C ALA A 65 -5.17 -16.02 18.01
N ASN A 66 -6.50 -15.91 18.09
CA ASN A 66 -7.41 -17.01 18.40
C ASN A 66 -7.85 -17.83 17.17
N ASN A 67 -7.59 -17.37 15.96
CA ASN A 67 -7.96 -18.08 14.75
C ASN A 67 -7.00 -17.77 13.59
N ARG A 68 -6.05 -18.64 13.37
CA ARG A 68 -5.04 -18.50 12.30
C ARG A 68 -5.52 -18.92 10.90
N ASN A 69 -6.74 -19.43 10.80
CA ASN A 69 -7.30 -19.87 9.53
C ASN A 69 -7.98 -18.74 8.75
N VAL A 70 -8.11 -17.59 9.34
CA VAL A 70 -8.73 -16.41 8.73
C VAL A 70 -7.80 -15.22 8.75
N ILE A 71 -8.04 -14.26 7.86
CA ILE A 71 -7.39 -12.97 7.80
C ILE A 71 -8.37 -11.92 8.31
N ASN A 72 -7.95 -11.12 9.27
CA ASN A 72 -8.74 -9.99 9.77
C ASN A 72 -8.11 -8.64 9.43
N THR A 73 -6.81 -8.59 9.15
CA THR A 73 -6.09 -7.38 8.77
C THR A 73 -5.20 -7.62 7.57
N THR A 74 -4.98 -6.58 6.76
CA THR A 74 -4.03 -6.63 5.65
C THR A 74 -3.33 -5.29 5.54
N ASP A 75 -1.99 -5.34 5.45
CA ASP A 75 -1.14 -4.18 5.26
C ASP A 75 -0.77 -4.04 3.78
N PHE A 76 -1.14 -2.92 3.20
CA PHE A 76 -0.78 -2.56 1.82
C PHE A 76 0.38 -1.58 1.86
N HIS A 77 1.56 -2.02 1.43
CA HIS A 77 2.77 -1.22 1.38
C HIS A 77 2.94 -0.61 -0.01
N PHE A 78 3.28 0.65 -0.05
CA PHE A 78 3.46 1.42 -1.29
C PHE A 78 4.92 1.70 -1.62
N ARG A 79 5.83 1.28 -0.73
CA ARG A 79 7.28 1.24 -0.95
C ARG A 79 7.86 -0.01 -0.30
N SER A 80 8.85 -0.62 -0.96
CA SER A 80 9.46 -1.86 -0.49
C SER A 80 10.52 -1.66 0.60
N ASP A 81 11.06 -0.46 0.73
CA ASP A 81 12.25 -0.13 1.52
C ASP A 81 11.94 0.56 2.86
N LEU A 82 10.70 1.04 3.09
CA LEU A 82 10.37 1.83 4.27
C LEU A 82 9.07 1.39 4.93
N ASN A 83 9.11 1.26 6.25
CA ASN A 83 8.00 0.80 7.06
C ASN A 83 6.84 1.81 7.22
N ASN A 84 7.04 3.07 6.81
CA ASN A 84 6.07 4.14 7.06
C ASN A 84 5.10 4.41 5.90
N TYR A 85 5.23 3.68 4.78
CA TYR A 85 4.43 3.89 3.58
C TYR A 85 3.44 2.76 3.37
N TYR A 86 2.60 2.52 4.36
CA TYR A 86 1.58 1.48 4.30
C TYR A 86 0.26 1.96 4.88
N ILE A 87 -0.80 1.25 4.51
CA ILE A 87 -2.14 1.39 5.07
C ILE A 87 -2.55 0.02 5.59
N SER A 88 -2.94 -0.05 6.86
CA SER A 88 -3.53 -1.25 7.45
C SER A 88 -5.05 -1.20 7.32
N ILE A 89 -5.62 -2.26 6.78
CA ILE A 89 -7.07 -2.43 6.66
C ILE A 89 -7.53 -3.52 7.64
N LEU A 90 -8.49 -3.18 8.48
CA LEU A 90 -9.27 -4.15 9.22
C LEU A 90 -10.51 -4.51 8.39
N TRP A 91 -10.74 -5.80 8.18
CA TRP A 91 -11.85 -6.28 7.38
C TRP A 91 -13.13 -6.45 8.20
N GLN A 92 -14.27 -6.15 7.59
CA GLN A 92 -15.57 -6.32 8.24
C GLN A 92 -15.90 -7.80 8.42
N GLU A 93 -15.57 -8.62 7.42
CA GLU A 93 -15.70 -10.07 7.47
C GLU A 93 -14.32 -10.73 7.37
N HIS A 94 -14.11 -11.80 8.10
CA HIS A 94 -12.87 -12.56 8.01
C HIS A 94 -12.74 -13.21 6.64
N ILE A 95 -11.52 -13.16 6.08
CA ILE A 95 -11.19 -13.75 4.79
C ILE A 95 -10.49 -15.09 5.04
N THR A 96 -10.79 -16.12 4.26
CA THR A 96 -10.13 -17.41 4.37
C THR A 96 -8.65 -17.31 4.05
N ASN A 97 -7.81 -17.78 4.97
CA ASN A 97 -6.36 -17.57 4.91
C ASN A 97 -5.62 -18.41 3.87
N LYS A 98 -6.14 -19.63 3.57
CA LYS A 98 -5.40 -20.64 2.81
C LYS A 98 -4.87 -20.16 1.45
N GLU A 99 -5.72 -19.56 0.64
CA GLU A 99 -5.35 -19.09 -0.70
C GLU A 99 -4.45 -17.86 -0.64
N ILE A 100 -4.79 -16.91 0.21
CA ILE A 100 -4.03 -15.65 0.38
C ILE A 100 -2.61 -15.93 0.81
N LYS A 101 -2.42 -16.77 1.84
CA LYS A 101 -1.07 -17.11 2.32
C LYS A 101 -0.27 -17.89 1.29
N LYS A 102 -0.90 -18.70 0.47
CA LYS A 102 -0.25 -19.40 -0.64
C LYS A 102 0.27 -18.41 -1.68
N ILE A 103 -0.55 -17.44 -2.06
CA ILE A 103 -0.18 -16.38 -3.01
C ILE A 103 0.95 -15.51 -2.44
N GLU A 104 0.83 -15.07 -1.19
CA GLU A 104 1.85 -14.25 -0.53
C GLU A 104 3.21 -14.94 -0.48
N LYS A 105 3.26 -16.21 -0.08
CA LYS A 105 4.50 -16.99 -0.03
C LYS A 105 5.10 -17.23 -1.42
N ALA A 106 4.27 -17.58 -2.41
CA ALA A 106 4.73 -17.84 -3.77
C ALA A 106 5.36 -16.59 -4.41
N ASN A 107 4.85 -15.40 -4.10
CA ASN A 107 5.31 -14.13 -4.64
C ASN A 107 6.27 -13.37 -3.70
N LYS A 108 6.71 -13.99 -2.60
CA LYS A 108 7.57 -13.35 -1.58
C LYS A 108 6.99 -12.02 -1.09
N TYR A 109 5.68 -12.00 -0.87
CA TYR A 109 4.90 -10.83 -0.43
C TYR A 109 4.84 -9.66 -1.43
N LYS A 110 5.37 -9.81 -2.64
CA LYS A 110 5.16 -8.82 -3.70
C LYS A 110 3.68 -8.78 -4.08
N ALA A 111 3.11 -7.59 -4.18
CA ALA A 111 1.74 -7.41 -4.60
C ALA A 111 1.55 -7.87 -6.06
N THR A 112 0.50 -8.65 -6.29
CA THR A 112 0.07 -9.09 -7.62
C THR A 112 -1.33 -8.56 -7.92
N ASN A 113 -1.66 -8.43 -9.20
CA ASN A 113 -3.03 -8.03 -9.59
C ASN A 113 -4.07 -9.05 -9.12
N GLU A 114 -3.74 -10.34 -9.12
CA GLU A 114 -4.60 -11.41 -8.60
C GLU A 114 -4.96 -11.18 -7.13
N GLU A 115 -3.96 -10.93 -6.28
CA GLU A 115 -4.17 -10.69 -4.86
C GLU A 115 -4.94 -9.39 -4.60
N VAL A 116 -4.60 -8.32 -5.27
CA VAL A 116 -5.32 -7.04 -5.18
C VAL A 116 -6.79 -7.22 -5.60
N ASN A 117 -7.07 -7.99 -6.63
CA ASN A 117 -8.44 -8.24 -7.10
C ASN A 117 -9.27 -9.01 -6.07
N ILE A 118 -8.66 -9.93 -5.30
CA ILE A 118 -9.35 -10.62 -4.20
C ILE A 118 -9.78 -9.62 -3.12
N PHE A 119 -8.88 -8.71 -2.72
CA PHE A 119 -9.17 -7.75 -1.67
C PHE A 119 -10.10 -6.59 -2.10
N LYS A 120 -10.15 -6.24 -3.38
CA LYS A 120 -10.95 -5.13 -3.88
C LYS A 120 -12.43 -5.17 -3.49
N GLU A 121 -13.01 -6.35 -3.43
CA GLU A 121 -14.42 -6.57 -3.12
C GLU A 121 -14.70 -6.70 -1.61
N CYS A 122 -13.64 -6.85 -0.80
CA CYS A 122 -13.77 -6.99 0.65
C CYS A 122 -14.14 -5.65 1.29
N ILE A 123 -15.02 -5.71 2.28
CA ILE A 123 -15.56 -4.52 2.95
C ILE A 123 -14.63 -4.07 4.07
N VAL A 124 -14.31 -2.80 4.06
CA VAL A 124 -13.44 -2.14 5.05
C VAL A 124 -14.21 -1.91 6.34
N LYS A 125 -13.68 -2.36 7.47
CA LYS A 125 -14.18 -2.08 8.81
C LYS A 125 -13.48 -0.87 9.43
N ASP A 126 -12.18 -0.77 9.26
CA ASP A 126 -11.38 0.36 9.72
C ASP A 126 -10.09 0.52 8.91
N VAL A 127 -9.49 1.69 8.98
CA VAL A 127 -8.25 2.07 8.28
C VAL A 127 -7.28 2.70 9.29
N PHE A 128 -6.03 2.20 9.30
CA PHE A 128 -4.96 2.68 10.17
C PHE A 128 -3.75 3.19 9.42
#